data_ff41e136d3d59c27f4fbf95388743e7d
#
_entry.id   ff41e136d3d59c27f4fbf95388743e7d
#
_cell.length_a   1.000
_cell.length_b   1.000
_cell.length_c   1.000
_cell.angle_alpha   90.00
_cell.angle_beta   90.00
_cell.angle_gamma   90.00
#
_symmetry.space_group_name_H-M   'P 1'
#
loop_
_entity.id
_entity.type
_entity.pdbx_description
1 polymer ?
#
loop_
_entity_poly.entity_id
_entity_poly.type
_entity_poly.pdbx_seq_one_letter_code
_entity_poly.pdbx_strand_id
1 'polypeptide(L)'
;MLAIALKMLTGNRGKYFAIVSSLAFTSFVMTQQPATFLGIMARTYSFLTDTGHVDLWVMDPKVQYVDDIKPMQDTKLYAVRGVPGVEWAVPLYKGTIRARLDNGTFQNCVLVGLDDASLIGGPAEMVEGQLADLRRSESIIVDTDGATNRLARTVEGRSVPLAVGDVVELNDHRATVVGLSRASASFQSLPIVYTTYSRAKAFVPSERKLLSFILVKMRPGENAQEVSERIRAATGLAAYTWKDFRTLTVGYFLKNTGILINFGLSIILAFLIGAAIAGQTFYAFTLENLRHFGVLKALGAGNGTLAWMVLLQAVVAGGTGYGLGSGAVTLFNYFVVGSNFRFLLVWQIPAAVLGMVLLVCVSTALLSIRRVVQLEPAVVFKG
;
A
#
# COMPACT_ATOMS: atom_id res chain seq x y z
N MET A 1 -23.63 -8.98 38.70
CA MET A 1 -22.24 -8.49 38.69
C MET A 1 -21.88 -7.75 37.39
N LEU A 2 -22.19 -8.31 36.20
CA LEU A 2 -21.92 -7.65 34.89
C LEU A 2 -22.52 -6.24 34.82
N ALA A 3 -23.81 -6.09 35.13
CA ALA A 3 -24.49 -4.78 35.07
C ALA A 3 -23.91 -3.73 36.04
N ILE A 4 -23.42 -4.19 37.21
CA ILE A 4 -22.76 -3.32 38.19
C ILE A 4 -21.42 -2.83 37.65
N ALA A 5 -20.61 -3.75 37.09
CA ALA A 5 -19.31 -3.41 36.49
C ALA A 5 -19.46 -2.36 35.36
N LEU A 6 -20.45 -2.56 34.49
CA LEU A 6 -20.74 -1.60 33.39
C LEU A 6 -21.26 -0.26 33.89
N LYS A 7 -22.16 -0.24 34.89
CA LYS A 7 -22.63 1.01 35.52
C LYS A 7 -21.51 1.77 36.21
N MET A 8 -20.56 1.06 36.85
CA MET A 8 -19.37 1.68 37.43
C MET A 8 -18.50 2.33 36.33
N LEU A 9 -18.27 1.61 35.21
CA LEU A 9 -17.47 2.10 34.10
C LEU A 9 -18.08 3.37 33.46
N THR A 10 -19.39 3.37 33.20
CA THR A 10 -20.10 4.47 32.56
C THR A 10 -20.52 5.59 33.52
N GLY A 11 -20.47 5.33 34.83
CA GLY A 11 -20.83 6.31 35.87
C GLY A 11 -19.92 7.53 35.88
N ASN A 12 -18.63 7.36 35.60
CA ASN A 12 -17.70 8.48 35.39
C ASN A 12 -17.47 8.72 33.90
N ARG A 13 -18.39 9.44 33.28
CA ARG A 13 -18.42 9.71 31.81
C ARG A 13 -17.11 10.30 31.30
N GLY A 14 -16.48 11.23 32.04
CA GLY A 14 -15.24 11.87 31.62
C GLY A 14 -14.07 10.90 31.48
N LYS A 15 -13.90 10.01 32.48
CA LYS A 15 -12.82 8.99 32.45
C LYS A 15 -13.09 7.89 31.43
N TYR A 16 -14.33 7.43 31.34
CA TYR A 16 -14.72 6.48 30.30
C TYR A 16 -14.41 7.04 28.91
N PHE A 17 -14.81 8.29 28.65
CA PHE A 17 -14.51 8.97 27.40
C PHE A 17 -12.98 9.10 27.15
N ALA A 18 -12.21 9.46 28.17
CA ALA A 18 -10.74 9.57 28.06
C ALA A 18 -10.07 8.24 27.71
N ILE A 19 -10.48 7.13 28.37
CA ILE A 19 -9.96 5.77 28.08
C ILE A 19 -10.34 5.37 26.66
N VAL A 20 -11.62 5.50 26.30
CA VAL A 20 -12.12 5.09 24.98
C VAL A 20 -11.47 5.91 23.88
N SER A 21 -11.34 7.24 24.04
CA SER A 21 -10.70 8.11 23.05
C SER A 21 -9.22 7.82 22.88
N SER A 22 -8.50 7.56 23.97
CA SER A 22 -7.09 7.16 23.92
C SER A 22 -6.90 5.84 23.14
N LEU A 23 -7.70 4.82 23.45
CA LEU A 23 -7.66 3.52 22.77
C LEU A 23 -8.14 3.61 21.32
N ALA A 24 -9.13 4.47 21.03
CA ALA A 24 -9.61 4.75 19.67
C ALA A 24 -8.51 5.41 18.82
N PHE A 25 -7.84 6.44 19.36
CA PHE A 25 -6.72 7.08 18.67
C PHE A 25 -5.55 6.11 18.41
N THR A 26 -5.21 5.33 19.43
CA THR A 26 -4.15 4.30 19.29
C THR A 26 -4.50 3.28 18.22
N SER A 27 -5.73 2.75 18.25
CA SER A 27 -6.21 1.78 17.26
C SER A 27 -6.27 2.39 15.85
N PHE A 28 -6.68 3.66 15.75
CA PHE A 28 -6.66 4.39 14.47
C PHE A 28 -5.25 4.44 13.89
N VAL A 29 -4.27 4.96 14.64
CA VAL A 29 -2.89 5.11 14.14
C VAL A 29 -2.26 3.76 13.85
N MET A 30 -2.42 2.78 14.75
CA MET A 30 -1.86 1.43 14.57
C MET A 30 -2.48 0.66 13.41
N THR A 31 -3.69 1.00 12.98
CA THR A 31 -4.33 0.42 11.79
C THR A 31 -3.96 1.19 10.52
N GLN A 32 -3.97 2.52 10.60
CA GLN A 32 -3.74 3.42 9.47
C GLN A 32 -2.30 3.35 8.97
N GLN A 33 -1.29 3.32 9.86
CA GLN A 33 0.12 3.32 9.47
C GLN A 33 0.53 2.08 8.67
N PRO A 34 0.26 0.83 9.11
CA PRO A 34 0.59 -0.35 8.32
C PRO A 34 -0.19 -0.43 7.01
N ALA A 35 -1.46 0.01 7.00
CA ALA A 35 -2.28 0.01 5.78
C ALA A 35 -1.74 1.00 4.73
N THR A 36 -1.28 2.17 5.16
CA THR A 36 -0.58 3.14 4.30
C THR A 36 0.75 2.58 3.79
N PHE A 37 1.55 1.99 4.68
CA PHE A 37 2.81 1.34 4.31
C PHE A 37 2.60 0.28 3.23
N LEU A 38 1.64 -0.63 3.39
CA LEU A 38 1.31 -1.64 2.38
C LEU A 38 0.84 -1.01 1.06
N GLY A 39 0.05 0.06 1.14
CA GLY A 39 -0.39 0.82 -0.03
C GLY A 39 0.78 1.44 -0.81
N ILE A 40 1.75 2.03 -0.11
CA ILE A 40 2.97 2.57 -0.71
C ILE A 40 3.82 1.46 -1.33
N MET A 41 4.01 0.34 -0.60
CA MET A 41 4.77 -0.79 -1.14
C MET A 41 4.10 -1.39 -2.39
N ALA A 42 2.77 -1.45 -2.44
CA ALA A 42 2.05 -1.92 -3.63
C ALA A 42 2.32 -1.06 -4.87
N ARG A 43 2.54 0.25 -4.70
CA ARG A 43 2.89 1.14 -5.82
C ARG A 43 4.28 0.88 -6.39
N THR A 44 5.22 0.38 -5.59
CA THR A 44 6.58 0.12 -6.06
C THR A 44 6.64 -0.96 -7.14
N TYR A 45 5.66 -1.85 -7.19
CA TYR A 45 5.56 -2.94 -8.16
C TYR A 45 4.26 -2.93 -8.98
N SER A 46 3.50 -1.82 -8.95
CA SER A 46 2.22 -1.71 -9.67
C SER A 46 2.36 -2.00 -11.16
N PHE A 47 3.43 -1.55 -11.78
CA PHE A 47 3.72 -1.81 -13.19
C PHE A 47 3.78 -3.31 -13.53
N LEU A 48 4.34 -4.14 -12.63
CA LEU A 48 4.35 -5.60 -12.84
C LEU A 48 2.94 -6.20 -12.79
N THR A 49 2.07 -5.63 -11.96
CA THR A 49 0.69 -6.08 -11.81
C THR A 49 -0.13 -5.71 -13.04
N ASP A 50 0.07 -4.51 -13.58
CA ASP A 50 -0.68 -3.99 -14.71
C ASP A 50 -0.25 -4.63 -16.05
N THR A 51 1.00 -5.07 -16.16
CA THR A 51 1.54 -5.67 -17.39
C THR A 51 1.01 -7.08 -17.69
N GLY A 52 0.43 -7.79 -16.72
CA GLY A 52 -0.29 -9.09 -16.82
C GLY A 52 0.31 -10.16 -17.76
N HIS A 53 -0.13 -11.41 -17.61
CA HIS A 53 0.03 -12.55 -18.58
C HIS A 53 1.43 -12.94 -19.08
N VAL A 54 2.52 -12.53 -18.41
CA VAL A 54 3.88 -12.97 -18.71
C VAL A 54 4.41 -13.87 -17.60
N ASP A 55 5.17 -14.91 -17.97
CA ASP A 55 5.68 -15.87 -16.99
C ASP A 55 7.01 -15.37 -16.39
N LEU A 56 7.89 -14.81 -17.24
CA LEU A 56 9.20 -14.32 -16.82
C LEU A 56 9.47 -12.91 -17.36
N TRP A 57 10.14 -12.14 -16.53
CA TRP A 57 10.73 -10.83 -16.84
C TRP A 57 12.23 -10.98 -16.97
N VAL A 58 12.77 -10.70 -18.14
CA VAL A 58 14.21 -10.81 -18.41
C VAL A 58 14.81 -9.42 -18.53
N MET A 59 15.93 -9.20 -17.85
CA MET A 59 16.54 -7.89 -17.69
C MET A 59 18.06 -7.99 -17.43
N ASP A 60 18.74 -6.85 -17.43
CA ASP A 60 20.12 -6.78 -16.97
C ASP A 60 20.23 -7.22 -15.49
N PRO A 61 21.22 -8.06 -15.12
CA PRO A 61 21.37 -8.56 -13.76
C PRO A 61 21.62 -7.47 -12.69
N LYS A 62 21.98 -6.25 -13.10
CA LYS A 62 22.19 -5.12 -12.19
C LYS A 62 20.88 -4.37 -11.83
N VAL A 63 19.74 -4.73 -12.41
CA VAL A 63 18.43 -4.16 -12.06
C VAL A 63 18.09 -4.54 -10.63
N GLN A 64 17.75 -3.54 -9.81
CA GLN A 64 17.47 -3.71 -8.39
C GLN A 64 15.97 -3.59 -8.06
N TYR A 65 15.21 -2.86 -8.87
CA TYR A 65 13.76 -2.67 -8.72
C TYR A 65 13.12 -2.27 -10.05
N VAL A 66 11.81 -2.26 -10.13
CA VAL A 66 11.04 -2.10 -11.38
C VAL A 66 11.36 -0.83 -12.17
N ASP A 67 11.70 0.26 -11.47
CA ASP A 67 12.01 1.54 -12.13
C ASP A 67 13.52 1.78 -12.29
N ASP A 68 14.36 0.82 -11.88
CA ASP A 68 15.82 0.85 -12.09
C ASP A 68 16.15 0.26 -13.47
N ILE A 69 15.89 1.03 -14.52
CA ILE A 69 16.08 0.60 -15.89
C ILE A 69 17.57 0.55 -16.23
N LYS A 70 18.06 -0.63 -16.59
CA LYS A 70 19.40 -0.83 -17.17
C LYS A 70 19.22 -1.19 -18.64
N PRO A 71 19.72 -0.35 -19.55
CA PRO A 71 19.52 -0.55 -20.99
C PRO A 71 20.26 -1.80 -21.48
N MET A 72 19.61 -2.57 -22.35
CA MET A 72 20.16 -3.75 -23.01
C MET A 72 20.13 -3.59 -24.51
N GLN A 73 21.05 -4.23 -25.21
CA GLN A 73 21.06 -4.28 -26.68
C GLN A 73 19.88 -5.13 -27.20
N ASP A 74 19.26 -4.71 -28.29
CA ASP A 74 18.13 -5.41 -28.92
C ASP A 74 18.48 -6.85 -29.33
N THR A 75 19.75 -7.14 -29.61
CA THR A 75 20.24 -8.49 -29.93
C THR A 75 20.00 -9.50 -28.83
N LYS A 76 19.92 -9.07 -27.56
CA LYS A 76 19.60 -9.92 -26.43
C LYS A 76 18.22 -10.58 -26.53
N LEU A 77 17.26 -9.91 -27.17
CA LEU A 77 15.94 -10.46 -27.45
C LEU A 77 16.01 -11.76 -28.23
N TYR A 78 16.84 -11.79 -29.29
CA TYR A 78 16.99 -12.99 -30.12
C TYR A 78 17.68 -14.12 -29.37
N ALA A 79 18.66 -13.81 -28.53
CA ALA A 79 19.30 -14.79 -27.67
C ALA A 79 18.31 -15.45 -26.70
N VAL A 80 17.42 -14.66 -26.07
CA VAL A 80 16.37 -15.18 -25.17
C VAL A 80 15.35 -16.03 -25.93
N ARG A 81 14.94 -15.63 -27.15
CA ARG A 81 14.01 -16.40 -27.99
C ARG A 81 14.55 -17.80 -28.33
N GLY A 82 15.88 -17.96 -28.44
CA GLY A 82 16.52 -19.21 -28.73
C GLY A 82 16.67 -20.19 -27.55
N VAL A 83 16.29 -19.77 -26.32
CA VAL A 83 16.45 -20.62 -25.13
C VAL A 83 15.39 -21.73 -25.10
N PRO A 84 15.76 -22.98 -24.87
CA PRO A 84 14.79 -24.07 -24.71
C PRO A 84 13.83 -23.81 -23.56
N GLY A 85 12.52 -24.02 -23.80
CA GLY A 85 11.46 -23.75 -22.84
C GLY A 85 10.78 -22.38 -23.02
N VAL A 86 11.36 -21.50 -23.82
CA VAL A 86 10.71 -20.25 -24.22
C VAL A 86 9.72 -20.54 -25.36
N GLU A 87 8.48 -20.12 -25.23
CA GLU A 87 7.46 -20.16 -26.26
C GLU A 87 7.56 -18.94 -27.16
N TRP A 88 7.53 -17.75 -26.52
CA TRP A 88 7.80 -16.48 -27.17
C TRP A 88 8.47 -15.49 -26.21
N ALA A 89 9.19 -14.54 -26.79
CA ALA A 89 9.77 -13.43 -26.09
C ALA A 89 9.57 -12.15 -26.89
N VAL A 90 9.13 -11.07 -26.22
CA VAL A 90 8.85 -9.78 -26.83
C VAL A 90 9.56 -8.64 -26.10
N PRO A 91 9.95 -7.57 -26.81
CA PRO A 91 10.61 -6.42 -26.21
C PRO A 91 9.61 -5.57 -25.43
N LEU A 92 10.07 -4.95 -24.34
CA LEU A 92 9.36 -3.91 -23.64
C LEU A 92 10.31 -2.74 -23.41
N TYR A 93 9.91 -1.57 -23.87
CA TYR A 93 10.58 -0.32 -23.51
C TYR A 93 9.91 0.27 -22.28
N LYS A 94 10.69 0.76 -21.33
CA LYS A 94 10.23 1.59 -20.24
C LYS A 94 11.25 2.72 -19.99
N GLY A 95 10.79 3.94 -19.93
CA GLY A 95 11.67 5.08 -19.70
C GLY A 95 10.88 6.31 -19.28
N THR A 96 11.60 7.38 -18.91
CA THR A 96 10.99 8.68 -18.61
C THR A 96 11.08 9.58 -19.83
N ILE A 97 9.96 10.22 -20.17
CA ILE A 97 9.83 11.20 -21.25
C ILE A 97 9.22 12.48 -20.71
N ARG A 98 9.43 13.60 -21.38
CA ARG A 98 8.77 14.88 -21.06
C ARG A 98 7.63 15.16 -22.02
N ALA A 99 6.44 15.39 -21.46
CA ALA A 99 5.32 15.95 -22.19
C ALA A 99 5.33 17.47 -22.03
N ARG A 100 5.14 18.21 -23.12
CA ARG A 100 4.97 19.67 -23.11
C ARG A 100 3.48 19.98 -23.04
N LEU A 101 3.09 20.75 -22.03
CA LEU A 101 1.72 21.18 -21.82
C LEU A 101 1.41 22.47 -22.59
N ASP A 102 0.13 22.77 -22.81
CA ASP A 102 -0.33 23.95 -23.55
C ASP A 102 0.16 25.28 -22.94
N ASN A 103 0.41 25.30 -21.62
CA ASN A 103 0.97 26.44 -20.90
C ASN A 103 2.50 26.58 -21.04
N GLY A 104 3.15 25.71 -21.84
CA GLY A 104 4.60 25.68 -22.04
C GLY A 104 5.41 24.99 -20.95
N THR A 105 4.78 24.51 -19.89
CA THR A 105 5.46 23.73 -18.84
C THR A 105 5.69 22.29 -19.26
N PHE A 106 6.67 21.63 -18.63
CA PHE A 106 7.00 20.23 -18.91
C PHE A 106 6.56 19.33 -17.78
N GLN A 107 5.90 18.23 -18.14
CA GLN A 107 5.51 17.15 -17.23
C GLN A 107 6.28 15.87 -17.55
N ASN A 108 6.96 15.31 -16.55
CA ASN A 108 7.59 14.00 -16.70
C ASN A 108 6.50 12.91 -16.73
N CYS A 109 6.63 11.97 -17.69
CA CYS A 109 5.77 10.83 -17.87
C CYS A 109 6.61 9.55 -17.93
N VAL A 110 6.02 8.41 -17.59
CA VAL A 110 6.58 7.09 -17.88
C VAL A 110 6.12 6.69 -19.27
N LEU A 111 7.07 6.49 -20.19
CA LEU A 111 6.82 5.96 -21.53
C LEU A 111 6.98 4.44 -21.49
N VAL A 112 5.97 3.73 -21.96
CA VAL A 112 5.97 2.27 -22.13
C VAL A 112 5.81 1.94 -23.60
N GLY A 113 6.80 1.29 -24.19
CA GLY A 113 6.79 0.84 -25.58
C GLY A 113 6.52 -0.66 -25.64
N LEU A 114 5.38 -1.03 -26.23
CA LEU A 114 4.90 -2.40 -26.36
C LEU A 114 5.40 -3.02 -27.66
N ASP A 115 5.55 -4.34 -27.70
CA ASP A 115 5.87 -5.03 -28.95
C ASP A 115 4.93 -4.64 -30.09
N ASP A 116 5.47 -4.24 -31.22
CA ASP A 116 4.69 -3.68 -32.34
C ASP A 116 3.65 -4.66 -32.91
N ALA A 117 3.96 -5.95 -32.91
CA ALA A 117 3.08 -6.96 -33.48
C ALA A 117 1.97 -7.41 -32.51
N SER A 118 2.37 -7.78 -31.29
CA SER A 118 1.46 -8.41 -30.33
C SER A 118 0.82 -7.42 -29.36
N LEU A 119 1.43 -6.25 -29.12
CA LEU A 119 1.06 -5.27 -28.09
C LEU A 119 1.06 -5.86 -26.66
N ILE A 120 1.77 -6.97 -26.44
CA ILE A 120 1.91 -7.59 -25.13
C ILE A 120 2.59 -6.61 -24.17
N GLY A 121 2.14 -6.59 -22.93
CA GLY A 121 2.60 -5.66 -21.91
C GLY A 121 1.78 -4.36 -21.82
N GLY A 122 0.71 -4.27 -22.58
CA GLY A 122 -0.23 -3.13 -22.54
C GLY A 122 -1.00 -3.03 -21.22
N PRO A 123 -1.78 -1.94 -21.05
CA PRO A 123 -2.57 -1.71 -19.85
C PRO A 123 -3.60 -2.85 -19.64
N ALA A 124 -3.85 -3.19 -18.38
CA ALA A 124 -4.80 -4.25 -18.03
C ALA A 124 -6.25 -3.91 -18.38
N GLU A 125 -6.61 -2.63 -18.37
CA GLU A 125 -7.98 -2.15 -18.64
C GLU A 125 -7.94 -0.91 -19.54
N MET A 126 -8.67 -0.95 -20.64
CA MET A 126 -8.96 0.22 -21.49
C MET A 126 -10.27 0.86 -21.00
N VAL A 127 -10.25 2.18 -20.83
CA VAL A 127 -11.43 2.98 -20.47
C VAL A 127 -12.10 3.54 -21.72
N GLU A 128 -11.29 4.00 -22.67
CA GLU A 128 -11.74 4.56 -23.94
C GLU A 128 -10.76 4.18 -25.05
N GLY A 129 -11.28 3.93 -26.27
CA GLY A 129 -10.47 3.44 -27.37
C GLY A 129 -10.10 1.97 -27.26
N GLN A 130 -9.22 1.48 -28.13
CA GLN A 130 -8.75 0.11 -28.16
C GLN A 130 -7.21 0.05 -28.18
N LEU A 131 -6.65 -1.00 -27.57
CA LEU A 131 -5.19 -1.20 -27.57
C LEU A 131 -4.63 -1.29 -29.00
N ALA A 132 -5.40 -1.86 -29.93
CA ALA A 132 -5.04 -1.98 -31.34
C ALA A 132 -4.89 -0.62 -32.06
N ASP A 133 -5.50 0.44 -31.54
CA ASP A 133 -5.38 1.81 -32.10
C ASP A 133 -3.95 2.36 -31.98
N LEU A 134 -3.13 1.78 -31.11
CA LEU A 134 -1.68 2.08 -31.08
C LEU A 134 -0.95 1.78 -32.39
N ARG A 135 -1.52 1.00 -33.31
CA ARG A 135 -0.92 0.74 -34.62
C ARG A 135 -1.04 1.94 -35.59
N ARG A 136 -1.91 2.92 -35.26
CA ARG A 136 -2.01 4.17 -36.04
C ARG A 136 -0.74 4.99 -35.87
N SER A 137 -0.46 5.87 -36.84
CA SER A 137 0.70 6.77 -36.76
C SER A 137 0.60 7.70 -35.57
N GLU A 138 1.74 8.00 -34.93
CA GLU A 138 1.87 8.97 -33.83
C GLU A 138 0.91 8.73 -32.64
N SER A 139 0.41 7.50 -32.48
CA SER A 139 -0.61 7.18 -31.48
C SER A 139 -0.03 6.83 -30.11
N ILE A 140 -0.73 7.31 -29.09
CA ILE A 140 -0.46 7.00 -27.68
C ILE A 140 -1.76 6.66 -26.93
N ILE A 141 -1.64 5.84 -25.88
CA ILE A 141 -2.69 5.66 -24.88
C ILE A 141 -2.16 6.26 -23.57
N VAL A 142 -2.99 7.03 -22.88
CA VAL A 142 -2.62 7.72 -21.63
C VAL A 142 -3.45 7.12 -20.49
N ASP A 143 -2.88 7.05 -19.31
CA ASP A 143 -3.65 6.67 -18.13
C ASP A 143 -4.63 7.78 -17.71
N THR A 144 -5.82 7.38 -17.22
CA THR A 144 -6.90 8.31 -16.87
C THR A 144 -6.52 9.30 -15.78
N ASP A 145 -5.72 8.87 -14.79
CA ASP A 145 -5.24 9.75 -13.72
C ASP A 145 -4.29 10.83 -14.28
N GLY A 146 -3.38 10.42 -15.16
CA GLY A 146 -2.49 11.34 -15.87
C GLY A 146 -3.25 12.32 -16.76
N ALA A 147 -4.21 11.82 -17.53
CA ALA A 147 -5.04 12.62 -18.44
C ALA A 147 -5.89 13.66 -17.70
N THR A 148 -6.45 13.30 -16.54
CA THR A 148 -7.33 14.18 -15.75
C THR A 148 -6.57 15.22 -14.93
N ASN A 149 -5.37 14.89 -14.46
CA ASN A 149 -4.63 15.74 -13.53
C ASN A 149 -3.39 16.38 -14.18
N ARG A 150 -2.31 15.58 -14.34
CA ARG A 150 -0.99 16.11 -14.67
C ARG A 150 -0.78 16.47 -16.13
N LEU A 151 -1.54 15.87 -17.05
CA LEU A 151 -1.53 16.14 -18.48
C LEU A 151 -2.77 16.92 -18.92
N ALA A 152 -3.64 17.33 -17.98
CA ALA A 152 -4.81 18.13 -18.27
C ALA A 152 -4.41 19.45 -18.95
N ARG A 153 -5.20 19.85 -19.93
CA ARG A 153 -5.02 21.11 -20.68
C ARG A 153 -5.61 22.28 -19.90
N THR A 154 -5.05 23.46 -20.11
CA THR A 154 -5.62 24.68 -19.55
C THR A 154 -6.35 25.45 -20.65
N VAL A 155 -7.67 25.40 -20.65
CA VAL A 155 -8.52 26.15 -21.60
C VAL A 155 -9.26 27.23 -20.80
N GLU A 156 -9.08 28.48 -21.20
CA GLU A 156 -9.71 29.66 -20.54
C GLU A 156 -9.53 29.68 -19.01
N GLY A 157 -8.35 29.24 -18.52
CA GLY A 157 -8.04 29.20 -17.10
C GLY A 157 -8.69 28.02 -16.33
N ARG A 158 -9.37 27.11 -17.02
CA ARG A 158 -9.94 25.89 -16.45
C ARG A 158 -9.10 24.67 -16.84
N SER A 159 -8.95 23.75 -15.90
CA SER A 159 -8.33 22.45 -16.18
C SER A 159 -9.33 21.56 -16.91
N VAL A 160 -8.98 21.13 -18.12
CA VAL A 160 -9.78 20.22 -18.95
C VAL A 160 -9.00 18.92 -19.13
N PRO A 161 -9.58 17.76 -18.78
CA PRO A 161 -8.93 16.47 -19.00
C PRO A 161 -8.51 16.27 -20.46
N LEU A 162 -7.40 15.58 -20.66
CA LEU A 162 -6.96 15.15 -21.97
C LEU A 162 -7.92 14.08 -22.50
N ALA A 163 -8.37 14.23 -23.73
CA ALA A 163 -9.37 13.35 -24.37
C ALA A 163 -8.78 12.62 -25.58
N VAL A 164 -9.48 11.58 -26.03
CA VAL A 164 -9.16 10.89 -27.29
C VAL A 164 -9.30 11.86 -28.46
N GLY A 165 -8.28 11.89 -29.33
CA GLY A 165 -8.13 12.84 -30.43
C GLY A 165 -7.25 14.04 -30.12
N ASP A 166 -6.96 14.30 -28.85
CA ASP A 166 -6.05 15.38 -28.47
C ASP A 166 -4.61 15.07 -28.85
N VAL A 167 -3.85 16.14 -29.03
CA VAL A 167 -2.43 16.06 -29.41
C VAL A 167 -1.59 16.52 -28.24
N VAL A 168 -0.55 15.77 -27.95
CA VAL A 168 0.46 16.05 -26.92
C VAL A 168 1.82 16.04 -27.56
N GLU A 169 2.70 16.92 -27.14
CA GLU A 169 4.10 16.95 -27.58
C GLU A 169 4.94 16.15 -26.56
N LEU A 170 5.62 15.11 -27.05
CA LEU A 170 6.49 14.24 -26.24
C LEU A 170 7.94 14.35 -26.74
N ASN A 171 8.85 14.97 -25.97
CA ASN A 171 10.24 15.25 -26.41
C ASN A 171 10.32 15.81 -27.83
N ASP A 172 9.58 16.89 -28.10
CA ASP A 172 9.52 17.57 -29.41
C ASP A 172 8.90 16.75 -30.57
N HIS A 173 8.27 15.60 -30.24
CA HIS A 173 7.51 14.78 -31.18
C HIS A 173 6.02 14.89 -30.92
N ARG A 174 5.25 15.01 -32.00
CA ARG A 174 3.79 14.99 -31.92
C ARG A 174 3.28 13.60 -31.58
N ALA A 175 2.31 13.51 -30.67
CA ALA A 175 1.63 12.28 -30.31
C ALA A 175 0.13 12.52 -30.17
N THR A 176 -0.68 11.66 -30.78
CA THR A 176 -2.15 11.74 -30.74
C THR A 176 -2.69 10.71 -29.73
N VAL A 177 -3.53 11.15 -28.82
CA VAL A 177 -4.21 10.27 -27.87
C VAL A 177 -5.27 9.48 -28.62
N VAL A 178 -5.11 8.15 -28.68
CA VAL A 178 -6.06 7.23 -29.33
C VAL A 178 -6.87 6.42 -28.33
N GLY A 179 -6.55 6.51 -27.05
CA GLY A 179 -7.28 5.84 -26.01
C GLY A 179 -6.85 6.28 -24.62
N LEU A 180 -7.71 5.97 -23.65
CA LEU A 180 -7.46 6.15 -22.22
C LEU A 180 -7.50 4.79 -21.54
N SER A 181 -6.56 4.57 -20.61
CA SER A 181 -6.45 3.32 -19.87
C SER A 181 -6.49 3.55 -18.37
N ARG A 182 -6.85 2.52 -17.63
CA ARG A 182 -6.68 2.50 -16.19
C ARG A 182 -5.36 1.83 -15.86
N ALA A 183 -4.39 2.60 -15.36
CA ALA A 183 -3.13 2.09 -14.84
C ALA A 183 -3.01 2.37 -13.36
N SER A 184 -2.36 1.46 -12.65
CA SER A 184 -2.08 1.68 -11.23
C SER A 184 -0.99 2.74 -11.07
N ALA A 185 -1.23 3.72 -10.21
CA ALA A 185 -0.23 4.77 -9.96
C ALA A 185 1.11 4.16 -9.52
N SER A 186 2.19 4.60 -10.16
CA SER A 186 3.56 4.26 -9.77
C SER A 186 3.93 4.92 -8.44
N PHE A 187 5.09 4.55 -7.88
CA PHE A 187 5.61 5.18 -6.65
C PHE A 187 5.72 6.70 -6.77
N GLN A 188 6.14 7.20 -7.91
CA GLN A 188 6.28 8.64 -8.19
C GLN A 188 4.97 9.28 -8.68
N SER A 189 3.91 8.50 -8.89
CA SER A 189 2.63 8.96 -9.45
C SER A 189 2.78 9.75 -10.75
N LEU A 190 3.72 9.34 -11.61
CA LEU A 190 3.88 9.92 -12.93
C LEU A 190 2.81 9.39 -13.89
N PRO A 191 2.29 10.21 -14.82
CA PRO A 191 1.45 9.73 -15.90
C PRO A 191 2.13 8.61 -16.70
N ILE A 192 1.35 7.63 -17.13
CA ILE A 192 1.84 6.51 -17.94
C ILE A 192 1.32 6.68 -19.36
N VAL A 193 2.26 6.65 -20.30
CA VAL A 193 1.99 6.78 -21.73
C VAL A 193 2.42 5.49 -22.42
N TYR A 194 1.48 4.81 -23.04
CA TYR A 194 1.74 3.61 -23.84
C TYR A 194 1.82 3.95 -25.31
N THR A 195 2.75 3.29 -26.01
CA THR A 195 2.89 3.35 -27.47
C THR A 195 3.53 2.06 -27.97
N THR A 196 3.82 1.93 -29.25
CA THR A 196 4.56 0.77 -29.79
C THR A 196 6.05 0.90 -29.49
N TYR A 197 6.78 -0.23 -29.47
CA TYR A 197 8.21 -0.27 -29.18
C TYR A 197 9.02 0.58 -30.13
N SER A 198 8.77 0.46 -31.45
CA SER A 198 9.46 1.24 -32.47
C SER A 198 9.22 2.74 -32.30
N ARG A 199 8.01 3.13 -31.94
CA ARG A 199 7.66 4.54 -31.71
C ARG A 199 8.23 5.07 -30.41
N ALA A 200 8.22 4.28 -29.34
CA ALA A 200 8.91 4.67 -28.10
C ALA A 200 10.37 5.01 -28.35
N LYS A 201 11.05 4.21 -29.17
CA LYS A 201 12.44 4.50 -29.59
C LYS A 201 12.56 5.75 -30.47
N ALA A 202 11.53 6.15 -31.21
CA ALA A 202 11.52 7.40 -31.98
C ALA A 202 11.37 8.62 -31.05
N PHE A 203 10.58 8.53 -30.00
CA PHE A 203 10.32 9.61 -29.05
C PHE A 203 11.50 9.91 -28.10
N VAL A 204 12.47 9.00 -27.99
CA VAL A 204 13.58 9.18 -27.06
C VAL A 204 14.90 9.47 -27.78
N PRO A 205 15.84 10.17 -27.12
CA PRO A 205 17.18 10.39 -27.66
C PRO A 205 17.89 9.07 -27.99
N SER A 206 18.85 9.13 -28.91
CA SER A 206 19.59 7.96 -29.42
C SER A 206 20.26 7.13 -28.33
N GLU A 207 20.77 7.77 -27.28
CA GLU A 207 21.43 7.11 -26.14
C GLU A 207 20.47 6.26 -25.29
N ARG A 208 19.15 6.50 -25.42
CA ARG A 208 18.09 5.77 -24.69
C ARG A 208 17.32 4.77 -25.55
N LYS A 209 17.71 4.59 -26.81
CA LYS A 209 17.03 3.68 -27.76
C LYS A 209 17.39 2.22 -27.53
N LEU A 210 17.43 1.79 -26.28
CA LEU A 210 17.83 0.45 -25.88
C LEU A 210 16.67 -0.27 -25.17
N LEU A 211 16.70 -1.60 -25.23
CA LEU A 211 15.72 -2.48 -24.63
C LEU A 211 15.75 -2.38 -23.10
N SER A 212 14.58 -2.24 -22.47
CA SER A 212 14.48 -2.18 -21.00
C SER A 212 14.25 -3.56 -20.38
N PHE A 213 13.24 -4.28 -20.88
CA PHE A 213 12.87 -5.63 -20.44
C PHE A 213 12.53 -6.51 -21.62
N ILE A 214 12.64 -7.82 -21.44
CA ILE A 214 12.10 -8.81 -22.34
C ILE A 214 11.02 -9.57 -21.59
N LEU A 215 9.81 -9.58 -22.11
CA LEU A 215 8.70 -10.32 -21.56
C LEU A 215 8.68 -11.72 -22.21
N VAL A 216 8.61 -12.75 -21.37
CA VAL A 216 8.72 -14.14 -21.81
C VAL A 216 7.50 -14.93 -21.40
N LYS A 217 6.98 -15.73 -22.34
CA LYS A 217 6.04 -16.83 -22.10
C LYS A 217 6.79 -18.13 -22.20
N MET A 218 6.58 -19.00 -21.25
CA MET A 218 7.15 -20.34 -21.25
C MET A 218 6.23 -21.32 -21.98
N ARG A 219 6.81 -22.39 -22.52
CA ARG A 219 6.04 -23.52 -23.04
C ARG A 219 5.23 -24.19 -21.94
N PRO A 220 4.04 -24.70 -22.22
CA PRO A 220 3.25 -25.44 -21.24
C PRO A 220 4.03 -26.60 -20.63
N GLY A 221 3.98 -26.73 -19.29
CA GLY A 221 4.66 -27.79 -18.54
C GLY A 221 6.11 -27.50 -18.14
N GLU A 222 6.69 -26.39 -18.57
CA GLU A 222 8.05 -25.99 -18.15
C GLU A 222 8.05 -25.39 -16.72
N ASN A 223 9.15 -25.62 -16.02
CA ASN A 223 9.37 -25.05 -14.69
C ASN A 223 10.02 -23.65 -14.80
N ALA A 224 9.41 -22.65 -14.19
CA ALA A 224 9.89 -21.27 -14.27
C ALA A 224 11.32 -21.09 -13.74
N GLN A 225 11.70 -21.83 -12.70
CA GLN A 225 13.04 -21.79 -12.13
C GLN A 225 14.08 -22.30 -13.13
N GLU A 226 13.81 -23.44 -13.77
CA GLU A 226 14.71 -24.06 -14.73
C GLU A 226 14.87 -23.22 -16.01
N VAL A 227 13.76 -22.66 -16.52
CA VAL A 227 13.80 -21.76 -17.68
C VAL A 227 14.58 -20.48 -17.35
N SER A 228 14.36 -19.91 -16.15
CA SER A 228 15.12 -18.76 -15.67
C SER A 228 16.63 -19.03 -15.61
N GLU A 229 17.04 -20.21 -15.11
CA GLU A 229 18.44 -20.61 -15.04
C GLU A 229 19.04 -20.84 -16.43
N ARG A 230 18.29 -21.47 -17.35
CA ARG A 230 18.69 -21.63 -18.75
C ARG A 230 18.89 -20.29 -19.47
N ILE A 231 17.97 -19.32 -19.25
CA ILE A 231 18.12 -17.97 -19.80
C ILE A 231 19.37 -17.29 -19.24
N ARG A 232 19.61 -17.39 -17.94
CA ARG A 232 20.78 -16.81 -17.28
C ARG A 232 22.08 -17.41 -17.82
N ALA A 233 22.13 -18.72 -17.94
CA ALA A 233 23.32 -19.44 -18.45
C ALA A 233 23.61 -19.08 -19.91
N ALA A 234 22.59 -19.00 -20.76
CA ALA A 234 22.76 -18.77 -22.19
C ALA A 234 23.02 -17.28 -22.54
N THR A 235 22.49 -16.35 -21.77
CA THR A 235 22.47 -14.92 -22.16
C THR A 235 23.23 -13.99 -21.20
N GLY A 236 23.51 -14.46 -19.97
CA GLY A 236 24.04 -13.64 -18.87
C GLY A 236 23.02 -12.68 -18.28
N LEU A 237 21.74 -12.73 -18.70
CA LEU A 237 20.67 -11.87 -18.20
C LEU A 237 20.00 -12.49 -16.97
N ALA A 238 19.40 -11.66 -16.12
CA ALA A 238 18.53 -12.11 -15.05
C ALA A 238 17.14 -12.39 -15.60
N ALA A 239 16.50 -13.46 -15.14
CA ALA A 239 15.12 -13.78 -15.44
C ALA A 239 14.39 -14.03 -14.13
N TYR A 240 13.27 -13.35 -13.91
CA TYR A 240 12.48 -13.41 -12.70
C TYR A 240 11.01 -13.69 -13.01
N THR A 241 10.36 -14.49 -12.17
CA THR A 241 8.90 -14.55 -12.15
C THR A 241 8.35 -13.22 -11.61
N TRP A 242 7.04 -12.98 -11.82
CA TRP A 242 6.37 -11.83 -11.21
C TRP A 242 6.61 -11.75 -9.68
N LYS A 243 6.53 -12.90 -9.00
CA LYS A 243 6.72 -12.99 -7.55
C LYS A 243 8.15 -12.63 -7.13
N ASP A 244 9.15 -13.12 -7.86
CA ASP A 244 10.56 -12.88 -7.55
C ASP A 244 10.94 -11.42 -7.81
N PHE A 245 10.48 -10.85 -8.93
CA PHE A 245 10.75 -9.45 -9.27
C PHE A 245 10.04 -8.48 -8.30
N ARG A 246 8.80 -8.81 -7.90
CA ARG A 246 8.12 -8.10 -6.81
C ARG A 246 8.93 -8.15 -5.50
N THR A 247 9.43 -9.34 -5.12
CA THR A 247 10.21 -9.52 -3.89
C THR A 247 11.53 -8.75 -3.95
N LEU A 248 12.22 -8.76 -5.10
CA LEU A 248 13.41 -7.96 -5.35
C LEU A 248 13.12 -6.47 -5.15
N THR A 249 12.06 -5.97 -5.80
CA THR A 249 11.65 -4.57 -5.74
C THR A 249 11.30 -4.13 -4.32
N VAL A 250 10.42 -4.86 -3.63
CA VAL A 250 10.05 -4.54 -2.25
C VAL A 250 11.27 -4.61 -1.33
N GLY A 251 12.11 -5.64 -1.50
CA GLY A 251 13.35 -5.80 -0.74
C GLY A 251 14.30 -4.61 -0.87
N TYR A 252 14.43 -4.05 -2.08
CA TYR A 252 15.21 -2.84 -2.33
C TYR A 252 14.69 -1.65 -1.50
N PHE A 253 13.38 -1.38 -1.57
CA PHE A 253 12.78 -0.26 -0.83
C PHE A 253 12.87 -0.45 0.69
N LEU A 254 12.69 -1.67 1.19
CA LEU A 254 12.83 -1.96 2.62
C LEU A 254 14.25 -1.74 3.15
N LYS A 255 15.27 -2.08 2.34
CA LYS A 255 16.67 -2.00 2.75
C LYS A 255 17.30 -0.62 2.53
N ASN A 256 16.94 0.07 1.44
CA ASN A 256 17.63 1.26 0.98
C ASN A 256 16.86 2.56 1.23
N THR A 257 15.63 2.46 1.75
CA THR A 257 14.85 3.66 2.14
C THR A 257 14.51 3.57 3.63
N GLY A 258 14.46 4.68 4.32
CA GLY A 258 14.04 4.73 5.73
C GLY A 258 12.54 4.50 5.96
N ILE A 259 11.79 4.11 4.92
CA ILE A 259 10.33 3.98 4.98
C ILE A 259 9.90 2.98 6.05
N LEU A 260 10.50 1.78 6.08
CA LEU A 260 10.17 0.76 7.08
C LEU A 260 10.43 1.25 8.51
N ILE A 261 11.56 1.92 8.73
CA ILE A 261 11.94 2.46 10.05
C ILE A 261 10.95 3.53 10.49
N ASN A 262 10.59 4.45 9.60
CA ASN A 262 9.67 5.55 9.91
C ASN A 262 8.28 5.03 10.28
N PHE A 263 7.71 4.13 9.48
CA PHE A 263 6.40 3.54 9.79
C PHE A 263 6.45 2.66 11.04
N GLY A 264 7.51 1.86 11.21
CA GLY A 264 7.72 1.03 12.40
C GLY A 264 7.82 1.87 13.68
N LEU A 265 8.60 2.94 13.66
CA LEU A 265 8.73 3.86 14.79
C LEU A 265 7.38 4.51 15.14
N SER A 266 6.63 4.96 14.14
CA SER A 266 5.29 5.56 14.34
C SER A 266 4.33 4.58 15.01
N ILE A 267 4.34 3.30 14.61
CA ILE A 267 3.51 2.26 15.23
C ILE A 267 3.92 2.01 16.68
N ILE A 268 5.22 1.90 16.95
CA ILE A 268 5.76 1.69 18.31
C ILE A 268 5.40 2.86 19.21
N LEU A 269 5.59 4.10 18.74
CA LEU A 269 5.23 5.29 19.50
C LEU A 269 3.74 5.37 19.79
N ALA A 270 2.89 5.10 18.80
CA ALA A 270 1.44 5.06 18.99
C ALA A 270 1.02 4.03 20.04
N PHE A 271 1.63 2.83 20.00
CA PHE A 271 1.40 1.79 21.00
C PHE A 271 1.83 2.22 22.39
N LEU A 272 3.03 2.75 22.56
CA LEU A 272 3.57 3.16 23.86
C LEU A 272 2.75 4.31 24.48
N ILE A 273 2.45 5.35 23.68
CA ILE A 273 1.65 6.49 24.13
C ILE A 273 0.24 6.04 24.52
N GLY A 274 -0.40 5.25 23.65
CA GLY A 274 -1.73 4.74 23.91
C GLY A 274 -1.80 3.83 25.14
N ALA A 275 -0.84 2.93 25.29
CA ALA A 275 -0.73 2.06 26.46
C ALA A 275 -0.51 2.86 27.76
N ALA A 276 0.35 3.89 27.72
CA ALA A 276 0.61 4.76 28.87
C ALA A 276 -0.66 5.54 29.29
N ILE A 277 -1.31 6.22 28.33
CA ILE A 277 -2.51 7.04 28.63
C ILE A 277 -3.67 6.16 29.07
N ALA A 278 -3.98 5.09 28.31
CA ALA A 278 -5.07 4.19 28.65
C ALA A 278 -4.79 3.48 29.99
N GLY A 279 -3.54 3.05 30.20
CA GLY A 279 -3.09 2.39 31.41
C GLY A 279 -3.23 3.28 32.64
N GLN A 280 -2.69 4.50 32.58
CA GLN A 280 -2.77 5.48 33.66
C GLN A 280 -4.23 5.86 33.96
N THR A 281 -5.02 6.13 32.95
CA THR A 281 -6.41 6.55 33.12
C THR A 281 -7.27 5.42 33.71
N PHE A 282 -7.07 4.18 33.23
CA PHE A 282 -7.79 3.01 33.77
C PHE A 282 -7.38 2.67 35.20
N TYR A 283 -6.08 2.80 35.50
CA TYR A 283 -5.57 2.63 36.87
C TYR A 283 -6.16 3.67 37.82
N ALA A 284 -6.16 4.96 37.44
CA ALA A 284 -6.77 6.03 38.22
C ALA A 284 -8.29 5.79 38.40
N PHE A 285 -8.99 5.37 37.35
CA PHE A 285 -10.40 4.99 37.42
C PHE A 285 -10.63 3.87 38.45
N THR A 286 -9.78 2.84 38.46
CA THR A 286 -9.90 1.72 39.41
C THR A 286 -9.66 2.18 40.86
N LEU A 287 -8.65 3.04 41.09
CA LEU A 287 -8.35 3.60 42.42
C LEU A 287 -9.53 4.40 42.99
N GLU A 288 -10.19 5.24 42.20
CA GLU A 288 -11.36 6.00 42.66
C GLU A 288 -12.56 5.12 42.95
N ASN A 289 -12.68 4.00 42.24
CA ASN A 289 -13.76 3.04 42.48
C ASN A 289 -13.43 2.02 43.60
N LEU A 290 -12.27 2.12 44.28
CA LEU A 290 -11.91 1.18 45.35
C LEU A 290 -12.95 1.11 46.44
N ARG A 291 -13.60 2.22 46.81
CA ARG A 291 -14.68 2.25 47.78
C ARG A 291 -15.85 1.32 47.37
N HIS A 292 -16.26 1.35 46.11
CA HIS A 292 -17.31 0.50 45.59
C HIS A 292 -16.89 -0.98 45.58
N PHE A 293 -15.65 -1.29 45.23
CA PHE A 293 -15.11 -2.65 45.31
C PHE A 293 -15.04 -3.15 46.77
N GLY A 294 -14.69 -2.25 47.72
CA GLY A 294 -14.64 -2.58 49.15
C GLY A 294 -16.02 -2.90 49.69
N VAL A 295 -17.06 -2.13 49.32
CA VAL A 295 -18.45 -2.44 49.69
C VAL A 295 -18.90 -3.79 49.14
N LEU A 296 -18.60 -4.09 47.86
CA LEU A 296 -18.91 -5.39 47.25
C LEU A 296 -18.18 -6.53 47.97
N LYS A 297 -16.93 -6.34 48.38
CA LYS A 297 -16.16 -7.31 49.17
C LYS A 297 -16.75 -7.54 50.54
N ALA A 298 -17.21 -6.49 51.23
CA ALA A 298 -17.91 -6.57 52.50
C ALA A 298 -19.26 -7.33 52.41
N LEU A 299 -19.94 -7.23 51.25
CA LEU A 299 -21.15 -7.97 50.92
C LEU A 299 -20.88 -9.44 50.50
N GLY A 300 -19.62 -9.89 50.58
CA GLY A 300 -19.24 -11.29 50.30
C GLY A 300 -18.76 -11.57 48.86
N ALA A 301 -18.49 -10.54 48.06
CA ALA A 301 -17.90 -10.77 46.73
C ALA A 301 -16.45 -11.29 46.86
N GLY A 302 -16.18 -12.45 46.27
CA GLY A 302 -14.86 -13.05 46.29
C GLY A 302 -13.85 -12.29 45.37
N ASN A 303 -12.55 -12.43 45.65
CA ASN A 303 -11.48 -11.77 44.91
C ASN A 303 -11.53 -12.08 43.39
N GLY A 304 -11.89 -13.32 43.00
CA GLY A 304 -12.05 -13.69 41.59
C GLY A 304 -13.18 -12.93 40.89
N THR A 305 -14.30 -12.68 41.59
CA THR A 305 -15.42 -11.91 41.05
C THR A 305 -15.03 -10.45 40.81
N LEU A 306 -14.31 -9.84 41.76
CA LEU A 306 -13.83 -8.47 41.62
C LEU A 306 -12.78 -8.35 40.48
N ALA A 307 -11.88 -9.32 40.40
CA ALA A 307 -10.89 -9.37 39.30
C ALA A 307 -11.57 -9.48 37.93
N TRP A 308 -12.58 -10.34 37.81
CA TRP A 308 -13.37 -10.46 36.58
C TRP A 308 -14.11 -9.16 36.21
N MET A 309 -14.65 -8.44 37.21
CA MET A 309 -15.30 -7.16 36.98
C MET A 309 -14.32 -6.12 36.37
N VAL A 310 -13.10 -6.02 36.92
CA VAL A 310 -12.05 -5.11 36.42
C VAL A 310 -11.62 -5.51 35.00
N LEU A 311 -11.41 -6.81 34.78
CA LEU A 311 -11.05 -7.31 33.44
C LEU A 311 -12.14 -7.00 32.41
N LEU A 312 -13.40 -7.25 32.77
CA LEU A 312 -14.54 -6.95 31.90
C LEU A 312 -14.61 -5.47 31.55
N GLN A 313 -14.42 -4.57 32.52
CA GLN A 313 -14.40 -3.12 32.29
C GLN A 313 -13.29 -2.73 31.31
N ALA A 314 -12.08 -3.30 31.45
CA ALA A 314 -10.97 -3.05 30.55
C ALA A 314 -11.24 -3.56 29.13
N VAL A 315 -11.82 -4.77 29.00
CA VAL A 315 -12.13 -5.37 27.69
C VAL A 315 -13.26 -4.60 26.99
N VAL A 316 -14.30 -4.15 27.72
CA VAL A 316 -15.39 -3.35 27.16
C VAL A 316 -14.87 -1.98 26.70
N ALA A 317 -14.06 -1.30 27.52
CA ALA A 317 -13.45 -0.03 27.13
C ALA A 317 -12.49 -0.20 25.93
N GLY A 318 -11.72 -1.30 25.93
CA GLY A 318 -10.84 -1.66 24.83
C GLY A 318 -11.57 -1.97 23.53
N GLY A 319 -12.62 -2.76 23.62
CA GLY A 319 -13.46 -3.13 22.47
C GLY A 319 -14.18 -1.92 21.85
N THR A 320 -14.72 -1.03 22.68
CA THR A 320 -15.34 0.21 22.20
C THR A 320 -14.30 1.16 21.57
N GLY A 321 -13.14 1.35 22.20
CA GLY A 321 -12.05 2.14 21.64
C GLY A 321 -11.52 1.58 20.33
N TYR A 322 -11.27 0.27 20.27
CA TYR A 322 -10.86 -0.41 19.05
C TYR A 322 -11.91 -0.27 17.93
N GLY A 323 -13.19 -0.49 18.23
CA GLY A 323 -14.28 -0.37 17.26
C GLY A 323 -14.37 1.04 16.66
N LEU A 324 -14.27 2.08 17.50
CA LEU A 324 -14.27 3.47 17.06
C LEU A 324 -13.02 3.81 16.23
N GLY A 325 -11.84 3.36 16.66
CA GLY A 325 -10.59 3.59 15.93
C GLY A 325 -10.56 2.91 14.56
N SER A 326 -10.94 1.62 14.51
CA SER A 326 -11.02 0.86 13.24
C SER A 326 -12.10 1.40 12.31
N GLY A 327 -13.25 1.80 12.86
CA GLY A 327 -14.33 2.47 12.11
C GLY A 327 -13.87 3.77 11.50
N ALA A 328 -13.13 4.58 12.27
CA ALA A 328 -12.55 5.84 11.79
C ALA A 328 -11.54 5.61 10.65
N VAL A 329 -10.73 4.53 10.70
CA VAL A 329 -9.84 4.16 9.60
C VAL A 329 -10.62 3.79 8.34
N THR A 330 -11.70 3.04 8.48
CA THR A 330 -12.56 2.66 7.34
C THR A 330 -13.20 3.91 6.71
N LEU A 331 -13.67 4.82 7.54
CA LEU A 331 -14.22 6.11 7.09
C LEU A 331 -13.14 6.97 6.41
N PHE A 332 -11.94 7.05 6.99
CA PHE A 332 -10.80 7.73 6.39
C PHE A 332 -10.48 7.17 4.99
N ASN A 333 -10.44 5.83 4.86
CA ASN A 333 -10.22 5.19 3.58
C ASN A 333 -11.28 5.58 2.54
N TYR A 334 -12.56 5.66 2.94
CA TYR A 334 -13.64 6.08 2.04
C TYR A 334 -13.43 7.49 1.47
N PHE A 335 -12.97 8.45 2.29
CA PHE A 335 -12.68 9.82 1.84
C PHE A 335 -11.41 9.94 1.00
N VAL A 336 -10.47 9.00 1.17
CA VAL A 336 -9.18 9.02 0.47
C VAL A 336 -9.22 8.20 -0.82
N VAL A 337 -10.22 7.34 -1.00
CA VAL A 337 -10.45 6.62 -2.27
C VAL A 337 -10.66 7.63 -3.40
N GLY A 338 -9.85 7.50 -4.47
CA GLY A 338 -9.84 8.44 -5.61
C GLY A 338 -8.80 9.56 -5.50
N SER A 339 -8.13 9.73 -4.35
CA SER A 339 -6.93 10.56 -4.25
C SER A 339 -5.67 9.77 -4.64
N ASN A 340 -4.57 10.50 -4.86
CA ASN A 340 -3.25 9.89 -5.08
C ASN A 340 -2.70 9.12 -3.85
N PHE A 341 -3.48 9.01 -2.78
CA PHE A 341 -3.11 8.29 -1.58
C PHE A 341 -3.60 6.84 -1.65
N ARG A 342 -2.68 5.88 -1.71
CA ARG A 342 -3.02 4.45 -1.69
C ARG A 342 -3.03 3.92 -0.27
N PHE A 343 -4.12 3.25 0.06
CA PHE A 343 -4.38 2.63 1.33
C PHE A 343 -4.77 1.17 1.09
N LEU A 344 -4.04 0.24 1.68
CA LEU A 344 -4.31 -1.19 1.52
C LEU A 344 -4.59 -1.82 2.87
N LEU A 345 -5.87 -1.89 3.23
CA LEU A 345 -6.32 -2.51 4.48
C LEU A 345 -6.55 -4.01 4.26
N VAL A 346 -5.60 -4.82 4.72
CA VAL A 346 -5.74 -6.29 4.77
C VAL A 346 -6.24 -6.72 6.16
N TRP A 347 -7.06 -7.76 6.24
CA TRP A 347 -7.71 -8.21 7.48
C TRP A 347 -6.73 -8.54 8.63
N GLN A 348 -5.49 -8.88 8.31
CA GLN A 348 -4.44 -9.17 9.29
C GLN A 348 -4.07 -7.95 10.14
N ILE A 349 -4.16 -6.73 9.57
CA ILE A 349 -3.84 -5.49 10.28
C ILE A 349 -4.83 -5.25 11.42
N PRO A 350 -6.16 -5.13 11.18
CA PRO A 350 -7.11 -4.92 12.26
C PRO A 350 -7.10 -6.09 13.27
N ALA A 351 -6.86 -7.33 12.84
CA ALA A 351 -6.75 -8.47 13.76
C ALA A 351 -5.53 -8.33 14.71
N ALA A 352 -4.36 -7.93 14.18
CA ALA A 352 -3.17 -7.69 14.99
C ALA A 352 -3.37 -6.52 15.96
N VAL A 353 -3.99 -5.42 15.52
CA VAL A 353 -4.30 -4.26 16.36
C VAL A 353 -5.27 -4.64 17.48
N LEU A 354 -6.30 -5.43 17.20
CA LEU A 354 -7.20 -5.95 18.23
C LEU A 354 -6.41 -6.73 19.31
N GLY A 355 -5.51 -7.63 18.88
CA GLY A 355 -4.64 -8.36 19.80
C GLY A 355 -3.78 -7.44 20.68
N MET A 356 -3.21 -6.38 20.10
CA MET A 356 -2.41 -5.39 20.85
C MET A 356 -3.25 -4.57 21.83
N VAL A 357 -4.46 -4.14 21.44
CA VAL A 357 -5.39 -3.44 22.34
C VAL A 357 -5.81 -4.31 23.49
N LEU A 358 -6.14 -5.58 23.23
CA LEU A 358 -6.48 -6.55 24.29
C LEU A 358 -5.29 -6.76 25.23
N LEU A 359 -4.08 -6.84 24.72
CA LEU A 359 -2.87 -6.95 25.52
C LEU A 359 -2.71 -5.76 26.47
N VAL A 360 -2.89 -4.52 25.98
CA VAL A 360 -2.88 -3.31 26.81
C VAL A 360 -3.97 -3.39 27.89
N CYS A 361 -5.20 -3.75 27.52
CA CYS A 361 -6.33 -3.85 28.44
C CYS A 361 -6.08 -4.89 29.55
N VAL A 362 -5.62 -6.08 29.17
CA VAL A 362 -5.34 -7.16 30.13
C VAL A 362 -4.18 -6.78 31.06
N SER A 363 -3.08 -6.23 30.52
CA SER A 363 -1.93 -5.79 31.32
C SER A 363 -2.32 -4.74 32.34
N THR A 364 -3.09 -3.74 31.92
CA THR A 364 -3.59 -2.66 32.80
C THR A 364 -4.57 -3.20 33.85
N ALA A 365 -5.48 -4.09 33.44
CA ALA A 365 -6.40 -4.76 34.38
C ALA A 365 -5.64 -5.55 35.44
N LEU A 366 -4.63 -6.32 35.07
CA LEU A 366 -3.81 -7.09 36.02
C LEU A 366 -3.09 -6.20 37.05
N LEU A 367 -2.56 -5.06 36.62
CA LEU A 367 -1.97 -4.07 37.53
C LEU A 367 -3.03 -3.50 38.50
N SER A 368 -4.22 -3.19 38.01
CA SER A 368 -5.33 -2.66 38.80
C SER A 368 -5.92 -3.70 39.75
N ILE A 369 -6.02 -4.95 39.32
CA ILE A 369 -6.56 -6.07 40.14
C ILE A 369 -5.74 -6.28 41.41
N ARG A 370 -4.39 -6.15 41.36
CA ARG A 370 -3.54 -6.28 42.54
C ARG A 370 -3.99 -5.34 43.66
N ARG A 371 -4.33 -4.09 43.34
CA ARG A 371 -4.81 -3.08 44.30
C ARG A 371 -6.19 -3.43 44.87
N VAL A 372 -7.10 -3.92 44.00
CA VAL A 372 -8.46 -4.28 44.40
C VAL A 372 -8.47 -5.51 45.30
N VAL A 373 -7.65 -6.50 45.02
CA VAL A 373 -7.54 -7.76 45.83
C VAL A 373 -6.91 -7.49 47.20
N GLN A 374 -5.88 -6.62 47.28
CA GLN A 374 -5.22 -6.24 48.52
C GLN A 374 -6.06 -5.31 49.43
N LEU A 375 -7.22 -4.86 48.97
CA LEU A 375 -8.08 -3.96 49.71
C LEU A 375 -8.67 -4.69 50.95
N GLU A 376 -8.40 -4.16 52.15
CA GLU A 376 -9.04 -4.59 53.38
C GLU A 376 -10.39 -3.91 53.52
N PRO A 377 -11.52 -4.69 53.73
CA PRO A 377 -12.86 -4.10 53.83
C PRO A 377 -12.98 -3.06 54.97
N ALA A 378 -12.21 -3.23 56.04
CA ALA A 378 -12.23 -2.34 57.20
C ALA A 378 -11.77 -0.92 56.92
N VAL A 379 -10.93 -0.71 55.91
CA VAL A 379 -10.39 0.61 55.50
C VAL A 379 -11.49 1.48 54.88
N VAL A 380 -12.50 0.87 54.25
CA VAL A 380 -13.58 1.58 53.56
C VAL A 380 -14.57 2.23 54.53
N PHE A 381 -14.62 1.75 55.79
CA PHE A 381 -15.55 2.25 56.82
C PHE A 381 -14.89 3.20 57.81
N LYS A 382 -13.57 3.46 57.70
CA LYS A 382 -12.81 4.35 58.56
C LYS A 382 -12.62 5.78 58.00
N GLY A 383 -13.16 6.10 56.81
CA GLY A 383 -13.07 7.42 56.19
C GLY A 383 -14.45 8.08 55.98
#